data_ec5cc7411dfd10aaadd573599c250c79
#
_entry.id   ec5cc7411dfd10aaadd573599c250c79
#
_cell.length_a   1.000
_cell.length_b   1.000
_cell.length_c   1.000
_cell.angle_alpha   90.00
_cell.angle_beta   90.00
_cell.angle_gamma   90.00
#
_symmetry.space_group_name_H-M   'P 1'
#
loop_
_entity.id
_entity.type
_entity.pdbx_description
1 polymer ?
#
loop_
_entity_poly.entity_id
_entity_poly.type
_entity_poly.pdbx_seq_one_letter_code
_entity_poly.pdbx_strand_id
1 'polypeptide(L)'
;MILYELIKVLRYARVNRELKNKVYLDEATGLPNKNKCEEILTLEAEQNMSICVFDLNNLRIIDNQQGHERGNLYINSFAKNLRKGVDENQFVGRCGGDEFIAFFKNVTKEDVKRNLENIKKECTKCSEIPLSYPAGFAYSNDFFKINNA
;
A
#
# COMPACT_ATOMS: atom_id res chain seq x y z
N MET A 1 23.31 -37.97 -2.17
CA MET A 1 23.94 -36.82 -2.83
C MET A 1 22.92 -35.84 -3.41
N ILE A 2 21.98 -36.29 -4.24
CA ILE A 2 20.93 -35.44 -4.85
C ILE A 2 20.03 -34.77 -3.77
N LEU A 3 19.63 -35.49 -2.74
CA LEU A 3 18.79 -34.96 -1.65
C LEU A 3 19.51 -33.83 -0.89
N TYR A 4 20.81 -33.95 -0.64
CA TYR A 4 21.60 -32.94 0.06
C TYR A 4 21.70 -31.63 -0.75
N GLU A 5 21.92 -31.73 -2.07
CA GLU A 5 21.97 -30.57 -2.95
C GLU A 5 20.58 -29.90 -3.07
N LEU A 6 19.53 -30.69 -3.14
CA LEU A 6 18.16 -30.17 -3.10
C LEU A 6 17.86 -29.39 -1.82
N ILE A 7 18.27 -29.92 -0.66
CA ILE A 7 18.10 -29.25 0.62
C ILE A 7 18.86 -27.91 0.66
N LYS A 8 20.08 -27.84 0.12
CA LYS A 8 20.85 -26.60 0.00
C LYS A 8 20.12 -25.55 -0.84
N VAL A 9 19.64 -25.95 -2.02
CA VAL A 9 18.88 -25.06 -2.92
C VAL A 9 17.64 -24.52 -2.26
N LEU A 10 16.87 -25.37 -1.58
CA LEU A 10 15.66 -24.96 -0.87
C LEU A 10 15.96 -24.00 0.30
N ARG A 11 17.03 -24.26 1.06
CA ARG A 11 17.48 -23.35 2.14
C ARG A 11 17.92 -22.00 1.58
N TYR A 12 18.70 -22.00 0.51
CA TYR A 12 19.13 -20.75 -0.14
C TYR A 12 17.94 -19.94 -0.67
N ALA A 13 16.99 -20.60 -1.35
CA ALA A 13 15.78 -19.96 -1.85
C ALA A 13 14.93 -19.37 -0.71
N ARG A 14 14.82 -20.08 0.42
CA ARG A 14 14.13 -19.60 1.63
C ARG A 14 14.79 -18.36 2.20
N VAL A 15 16.10 -18.39 2.43
CA VAL A 15 16.87 -17.26 2.97
C VAL A 15 16.76 -16.05 2.07
N ASN A 16 16.91 -16.23 0.75
CA ASN A 16 16.75 -15.14 -0.21
C ASN A 16 15.36 -14.53 -0.20
N ARG A 17 14.31 -15.35 -0.06
CA ARG A 17 12.93 -14.86 0.06
C ARG A 17 12.73 -14.06 1.36
N GLU A 18 13.25 -14.55 2.47
CA GLU A 18 13.18 -13.85 3.76
C GLU A 18 13.92 -12.52 3.72
N LEU A 19 15.11 -12.47 3.09
CA LEU A 19 15.86 -11.24 2.90
C LEU A 19 15.11 -10.24 1.99
N LYS A 20 14.55 -10.69 0.88
CA LYS A 20 13.72 -9.85 0.01
C LYS A 20 12.51 -9.29 0.74
N ASN A 21 11.83 -10.10 1.55
CA ASN A 21 10.70 -9.65 2.33
C ASN A 21 11.10 -8.56 3.33
N LYS A 22 12.24 -8.72 4.04
CA LYS A 22 12.75 -7.68 4.94
C LYS A 22 13.08 -6.37 4.23
N VAL A 23 13.56 -6.44 2.99
CA VAL A 23 13.93 -5.24 2.21
C VAL A 23 12.70 -4.53 1.64
N TYR A 24 11.65 -5.27 1.26
CA TYR A 24 10.56 -4.76 0.42
C TYR A 24 9.17 -4.79 1.07
N LEU A 25 9.00 -5.40 2.25
CA LEU A 25 7.72 -5.42 2.95
C LEU A 25 7.76 -4.59 4.23
N ASP A 26 6.63 -3.96 4.53
CA ASP A 26 6.37 -3.32 5.82
C ASP A 26 5.96 -4.38 6.84
N GLU A 27 6.67 -4.46 7.96
CA GLU A 27 6.47 -5.51 8.98
C GLU A 27 5.09 -5.43 9.63
N ALA A 28 4.55 -4.22 9.80
CA ALA A 28 3.28 -4.02 10.48
C ALA A 28 2.09 -4.42 9.62
N THR A 29 2.13 -4.11 8.33
CA THR A 29 0.98 -4.28 7.43
C THR A 29 1.13 -5.42 6.43
N GLY A 30 2.35 -5.90 6.19
CA GLY A 30 2.68 -6.86 5.14
C GLY A 30 2.58 -6.30 3.72
N LEU A 31 2.25 -5.02 3.56
CA LEU A 31 2.27 -4.34 2.26
C LEU A 31 3.71 -4.06 1.81
N PRO A 32 3.95 -3.86 0.51
CA PRO A 32 5.17 -3.25 0.01
C PRO A 32 5.52 -1.98 0.78
N ASN A 33 6.78 -1.86 1.19
CA ASN A 33 7.27 -0.74 1.94
C ASN A 33 7.75 0.41 1.03
N LYS A 34 8.29 1.48 1.63
CA LYS A 34 8.82 2.64 0.94
C LYS A 34 9.84 2.27 -0.15
N ASN A 35 10.79 1.37 0.14
CA ASN A 35 11.81 0.97 -0.83
C ASN A 35 11.19 0.35 -2.08
N LYS A 36 10.16 -0.49 -1.89
CA LYS A 36 9.45 -1.10 -3.03
C LYS A 36 8.61 -0.08 -3.79
N CYS A 37 7.98 0.86 -3.10
CA CYS A 37 7.24 1.95 -3.74
C CYS A 37 8.16 2.81 -4.62
N GLU A 38 9.33 3.19 -4.12
CA GLU A 38 10.32 3.97 -4.86
C GLU A 38 10.89 3.21 -6.08
N GLU A 39 11.15 1.91 -5.91
CA GLU A 39 11.58 1.05 -7.02
C GLU A 39 10.53 1.01 -8.15
N ILE A 40 9.26 0.77 -7.82
CA ILE A 40 8.16 0.74 -8.79
C ILE A 40 8.01 2.10 -9.50
N LEU A 41 8.05 3.20 -8.76
CA LEU A 41 8.00 4.55 -9.34
C LEU A 41 9.12 4.78 -10.33
N THR A 42 10.34 4.36 -9.99
CA THR A 42 11.51 4.56 -10.85
C THR A 42 11.44 3.72 -12.13
N LEU A 43 11.00 2.46 -12.02
CA LEU A 43 10.95 1.53 -13.14
C LEU A 43 9.78 1.81 -14.10
N GLU A 44 8.69 2.39 -13.62
CA GLU A 44 7.43 2.50 -14.36
C GLU A 44 7.02 3.95 -14.68
N ALA A 45 7.85 4.94 -14.31
CA ALA A 45 7.55 6.36 -14.46
C ALA A 45 7.24 6.82 -15.90
N GLU A 46 7.72 6.08 -16.91
CA GLU A 46 7.51 6.39 -18.33
C GLU A 46 6.23 5.76 -18.91
N GLN A 47 5.50 4.96 -18.11
CA GLN A 47 4.32 4.24 -18.56
C GLN A 47 3.05 5.00 -18.20
N ASN A 48 1.94 4.66 -18.88
CA ASN A 48 0.61 5.17 -18.54
C ASN A 48 0.19 4.68 -17.15
N MET A 49 0.46 5.51 -16.14
CA MET A 49 0.31 5.21 -14.73
C MET A 49 -0.42 6.32 -14.00
N SER A 50 -1.34 5.95 -13.13
CA SER A 50 -1.99 6.84 -12.18
C SER A 50 -1.51 6.52 -10.76
N ILE A 51 -1.29 7.55 -9.97
CA ILE A 51 -0.79 7.44 -8.59
C ILE A 51 -1.83 8.04 -7.67
N CYS A 52 -2.24 7.28 -6.67
CA CYS A 52 -3.07 7.76 -5.57
C CYS A 52 -2.28 7.71 -4.27
N VAL A 53 -2.26 8.82 -3.54
CA VAL A 53 -1.62 8.92 -2.22
C VAL A 53 -2.71 9.07 -1.18
N PHE A 54 -2.60 8.35 -0.09
CA PHE A 54 -3.50 8.36 1.06
C PHE A 54 -2.71 8.70 2.31
N ASP A 55 -3.26 9.56 3.13
CA ASP A 55 -2.70 9.95 4.42
C ASP A 55 -3.75 9.69 5.50
N LEU A 56 -3.42 8.92 6.53
CA LEU A 56 -4.36 8.60 7.60
C LEU A 56 -4.51 9.78 8.57
N ASN A 57 -5.70 10.37 8.58
CA ASN A 57 -6.02 11.42 9.53
C ASN A 57 -6.09 10.89 10.97
N ASN A 58 -5.72 11.75 11.88
CA ASN A 58 -5.89 11.54 13.33
C ASN A 58 -5.06 10.39 13.94
N LEU A 59 -4.13 9.76 13.23
CA LEU A 59 -3.31 8.70 13.79
C LEU A 59 -2.60 9.16 15.06
N ARG A 60 -2.01 10.35 15.05
CA ARG A 60 -1.34 10.94 16.23
C ARG A 60 -2.30 11.15 17.40
N ILE A 61 -3.54 11.54 17.12
CA ILE A 61 -4.57 11.72 18.16
C ILE A 61 -4.96 10.36 18.76
N ILE A 62 -5.12 9.35 17.93
CA ILE A 62 -5.43 7.98 18.35
C ILE A 62 -4.30 7.43 19.21
N ASP A 63 -3.04 7.56 18.77
CA ASP A 63 -1.86 7.14 19.53
C ASP A 63 -1.77 7.82 20.90
N ASN A 64 -2.00 9.14 20.97
CA ASN A 64 -1.92 9.90 22.21
C ASN A 64 -3.07 9.61 23.18
N GLN A 65 -4.28 9.37 22.68
CA GLN A 65 -5.46 9.18 23.52
C GLN A 65 -5.73 7.71 23.86
N GLN A 66 -5.40 6.80 22.96
CA GLN A 66 -5.78 5.39 23.04
C GLN A 66 -4.58 4.42 22.99
N GLY A 67 -3.36 4.96 22.85
CA GLY A 67 -2.11 4.21 22.82
C GLY A 67 -1.74 3.64 21.44
N HIS A 68 -0.46 3.29 21.31
CA HIS A 68 0.12 2.79 20.05
C HIS A 68 -0.52 1.50 19.52
N GLU A 69 -1.05 0.64 20.40
CA GLU A 69 -1.75 -0.57 19.95
C GLU A 69 -2.99 -0.23 19.11
N ARG A 70 -3.72 0.78 19.53
CA ARG A 70 -4.89 1.27 18.81
C ARG A 70 -4.50 1.91 17.47
N GLY A 71 -3.43 2.69 17.44
CA GLY A 71 -2.85 3.24 16.21
C GLY A 71 -2.43 2.14 15.24
N ASN A 72 -1.80 1.09 15.72
CA ASN A 72 -1.43 -0.07 14.91
C ASN A 72 -2.65 -0.80 14.31
N LEU A 73 -3.72 -0.96 15.08
CA LEU A 73 -4.99 -1.51 14.58
C LEU A 73 -5.58 -0.63 13.48
N TYR A 74 -5.53 0.69 13.65
CA TYR A 74 -6.01 1.65 12.67
C TYR A 74 -5.24 1.55 11.34
N ILE A 75 -3.91 1.55 11.41
CA ILE A 75 -3.01 1.36 10.26
C ILE A 75 -3.30 0.03 9.55
N ASN A 76 -3.37 -1.07 10.30
CA ASN A 76 -3.61 -2.40 9.75
C ASN A 76 -4.99 -2.54 9.11
N SER A 77 -6.00 -1.93 9.70
CA SER A 77 -7.36 -1.91 9.14
C SER A 77 -7.39 -1.18 7.81
N PHE A 78 -6.74 -0.01 7.72
CA PHE A 78 -6.65 0.72 6.46
C PHE A 78 -5.87 -0.07 5.39
N ALA A 79 -4.72 -0.64 5.75
CA ALA A 79 -3.91 -1.46 4.83
C ALA A 79 -4.71 -2.61 4.21
N LYS A 80 -5.49 -3.34 5.02
CA LYS A 80 -6.38 -4.41 4.56
C LYS A 80 -7.46 -3.90 3.62
N ASN A 81 -8.10 -2.78 3.97
CA ASN A 81 -9.17 -2.20 3.17
C ASN A 81 -8.66 -1.61 1.86
N LEU A 82 -7.48 -0.98 1.88
CA LEU A 82 -6.79 -0.53 0.68
C LEU A 82 -6.50 -1.70 -0.26
N ARG A 83 -5.94 -2.79 0.26
CA ARG A 83 -5.65 -3.97 -0.58
C ARG A 83 -6.90 -4.62 -1.16
N LYS A 84 -8.00 -4.68 -0.40
CA LYS A 84 -9.29 -5.23 -0.85
C LYS A 84 -9.99 -4.34 -1.87
N GLY A 85 -9.89 -3.02 -1.73
CA GLY A 85 -10.56 -2.07 -2.59
C GLY A 85 -9.86 -1.86 -3.94
N VAL A 86 -8.57 -2.20 -4.03
CA VAL A 86 -7.77 -2.07 -5.25
C VAL A 86 -7.70 -3.42 -5.98
N ASP A 87 -7.85 -3.39 -7.30
CA ASP A 87 -7.76 -4.58 -8.15
C ASP A 87 -6.44 -5.34 -7.91
N GLU A 88 -6.48 -6.67 -7.93
CA GLU A 88 -5.34 -7.53 -7.54
C GLU A 88 -4.08 -7.30 -8.38
N ASN A 89 -4.25 -6.95 -9.66
CA ASN A 89 -3.14 -6.69 -10.59
C ASN A 89 -2.55 -5.28 -10.44
N GLN A 90 -3.09 -4.46 -9.54
CA GLN A 90 -2.59 -3.13 -9.25
C GLN A 90 -1.79 -3.12 -7.94
N PHE A 91 -0.85 -2.19 -7.85
CA PHE A 91 0.07 -2.10 -6.73
C PHE A 91 -0.49 -1.24 -5.60
N VAL A 92 -0.29 -1.67 -4.37
CA VAL A 92 -0.49 -0.86 -3.16
C VAL A 92 0.72 -0.99 -2.24
N GLY A 93 1.06 0.06 -1.51
CA GLY A 93 2.18 0.07 -0.58
C GLY A 93 2.02 1.08 0.54
N ARG A 94 2.88 0.96 1.56
CA ARG A 94 2.99 1.90 2.68
C ARG A 94 4.32 2.62 2.60
N CYS A 95 4.27 3.95 2.42
CA CYS A 95 5.46 4.79 2.20
C CYS A 95 5.98 5.46 3.48
N GLY A 96 5.16 5.58 4.50
CA GLY A 96 5.48 6.25 5.75
C GLY A 96 4.68 5.69 6.93
N GLY A 97 4.68 6.40 8.05
CA GLY A 97 3.92 6.03 9.25
C GLY A 97 2.41 5.93 9.00
N ASP A 98 1.87 6.93 8.35
CA ASP A 98 0.45 7.15 8.02
C ASP A 98 0.20 7.28 6.51
N GLU A 99 1.23 7.17 5.69
CA GLU A 99 1.18 7.39 4.25
C GLU A 99 1.11 6.07 3.47
N PHE A 100 0.12 5.95 2.59
CA PHE A 100 -0.09 4.82 1.70
C PHE A 100 -0.19 5.28 0.25
N ILE A 101 0.06 4.36 -0.67
CA ILE A 101 0.06 4.65 -2.09
C ILE A 101 -0.57 3.50 -2.87
N ALA A 102 -1.27 3.85 -3.97
CA ALA A 102 -1.71 2.91 -4.97
C ALA A 102 -1.22 3.34 -6.36
N PHE A 103 -0.68 2.41 -7.13
CA PHE A 103 -0.30 2.61 -8.52
C PHE A 103 -1.23 1.82 -9.42
N PHE A 104 -1.81 2.50 -10.38
CA PHE A 104 -2.69 1.94 -11.38
C PHE A 104 -2.03 2.04 -12.75
N LYS A 105 -1.76 0.91 -13.36
CA LYS A 105 -1.09 0.82 -14.65
C LYS A 105 -2.03 0.36 -15.73
N ASN A 106 -2.04 1.07 -16.88
CA ASN A 106 -2.85 0.74 -18.05
C ASN A 106 -4.35 0.63 -17.73
N VAL A 107 -4.86 1.57 -16.95
CA VAL A 107 -6.28 1.67 -16.57
C VAL A 107 -6.86 3.02 -16.97
N THR A 108 -8.18 3.10 -17.08
CA THR A 108 -8.90 4.34 -17.35
C THR A 108 -9.10 5.16 -16.07
N LYS A 109 -9.48 6.44 -16.22
CA LYS A 109 -9.87 7.29 -15.09
C LYS A 109 -11.08 6.72 -14.34
N GLU A 110 -11.98 6.10 -15.05
CA GLU A 110 -13.18 5.43 -14.54
C GLU A 110 -12.79 4.21 -13.67
N ASP A 111 -11.77 3.44 -14.09
CA ASP A 111 -11.25 2.34 -13.30
C ASP A 111 -10.61 2.83 -11.99
N VAL A 112 -9.84 3.91 -12.04
CA VAL A 112 -9.28 4.52 -10.81
C VAL A 112 -10.39 4.97 -9.87
N LYS A 113 -11.41 5.68 -10.38
CA LYS A 113 -12.58 6.10 -9.58
C LYS A 113 -13.29 4.92 -8.94
N ARG A 114 -13.53 3.85 -9.70
CA ARG A 114 -14.15 2.62 -9.20
C ARG A 114 -13.33 2.02 -8.04
N ASN A 115 -12.01 1.94 -8.18
CA ASN A 115 -11.14 1.45 -7.12
C ASN A 115 -11.21 2.34 -5.87
N LEU A 116 -11.20 3.68 -6.02
CA LEU A 116 -11.34 4.62 -4.90
C LEU A 116 -12.69 4.45 -4.17
N GLU A 117 -13.77 4.26 -4.91
CA GLU A 117 -15.10 3.98 -4.33
C GLU A 117 -15.12 2.64 -3.59
N ASN A 118 -14.45 1.62 -4.13
CA ASN A 118 -14.33 0.32 -3.47
C ASN A 118 -13.53 0.44 -2.16
N ILE A 119 -12.41 1.17 -2.14
CA ILE A 119 -11.66 1.44 -0.91
C ILE A 119 -12.57 2.11 0.13
N LYS A 120 -13.32 3.14 -0.29
CA LYS A 120 -14.26 3.83 0.60
C LYS A 120 -15.31 2.87 1.17
N LYS A 121 -15.89 2.00 0.34
CA LYS A 121 -16.85 0.98 0.79
C LYS A 121 -16.23 0.01 1.80
N GLU A 122 -15.02 -0.48 1.54
CA GLU A 122 -14.32 -1.37 2.49
C GLU A 122 -14.04 -0.67 3.82
N CYS A 123 -13.61 0.59 3.80
CA CYS A 123 -13.37 1.37 5.01
C CYS A 123 -14.65 1.62 5.82
N THR A 124 -15.80 1.81 5.17
CA THR A 124 -17.07 2.01 5.87
C THR A 124 -17.67 0.74 6.46
N LYS A 125 -17.30 -0.44 5.97
CA LYS A 125 -17.74 -1.72 6.55
C LYS A 125 -17.09 -2.01 7.91
N CYS A 126 -15.91 -1.46 8.16
CA CYS A 126 -15.19 -1.60 9.44
C CYS A 126 -15.73 -0.61 10.46
N SER A 127 -16.78 -1.00 11.20
CA SER A 127 -17.46 -0.11 12.15
C SER A 127 -16.72 0.14 13.46
N GLU A 128 -15.69 -0.63 13.80
CA GLU A 128 -14.99 -0.52 15.08
C GLU A 128 -14.09 0.70 15.20
N ILE A 129 -13.52 1.18 14.08
CA ILE A 129 -12.69 2.39 14.03
C ILE A 129 -13.07 3.15 12.77
N PRO A 130 -13.69 4.32 12.87
CA PRO A 130 -13.97 5.16 11.70
C PRO A 130 -12.65 5.56 11.02
N LEU A 131 -12.41 5.05 9.82
CA LEU A 131 -11.23 5.39 9.03
C LEU A 131 -11.46 6.73 8.32
N SER A 132 -10.59 7.69 8.57
CA SER A 132 -10.58 8.99 7.90
C SER A 132 -9.26 9.20 7.19
N TYR A 133 -9.31 9.49 5.90
CA TYR A 133 -8.14 9.74 5.08
C TYR A 133 -8.46 10.72 3.95
N PRO A 134 -7.63 11.74 3.70
CA PRO A 134 -7.59 12.44 2.43
C PRO A 134 -6.92 11.54 1.38
N ALA A 135 -7.35 11.65 0.14
CA ALA A 135 -6.72 11.01 -0.99
C ALA A 135 -6.42 12.04 -2.08
N GLY A 136 -5.17 12.08 -2.51
CA GLY A 136 -4.73 12.80 -3.69
C GLY A 136 -4.37 11.83 -4.81
N PHE A 137 -4.58 12.21 -6.07
CA PHE A 137 -4.16 11.38 -7.20
C PHE A 137 -3.51 12.23 -8.29
N ALA A 138 -2.57 11.63 -9.02
CA ALA A 138 -1.92 12.22 -10.18
C ALA A 138 -1.85 11.20 -11.33
N TYR A 139 -1.97 11.68 -12.56
CA TYR A 139 -1.82 10.89 -13.78
C TYR A 139 -0.50 11.23 -14.46
N SER A 140 0.25 10.23 -14.94
CA SER A 140 1.54 10.45 -15.59
C SER A 140 1.48 11.19 -16.93
N ASN A 141 0.32 11.15 -17.62
CA ASN A 141 0.13 11.84 -18.89
C ASN A 141 -0.35 13.29 -18.76
N ASP A 142 -0.77 13.70 -17.56
CA ASP A 142 -1.17 15.07 -17.25
C ASP A 142 -0.65 15.41 -15.86
N PHE A 143 0.41 16.20 -15.78
CA PHE A 143 0.89 16.75 -14.52
C PHE A 143 -0.12 17.76 -13.96
N PHE A 144 -1.20 17.27 -13.40
CA PHE A 144 -2.08 18.10 -12.59
C PHE A 144 -1.68 17.98 -11.13
N LYS A 145 -1.15 19.08 -10.60
CA LYS A 145 -1.13 19.29 -9.15
C LYS A 145 -2.59 19.29 -8.68
N ILE A 146 -2.98 18.26 -7.98
CA ILE A 146 -4.23 18.27 -7.25
C ILE A 146 -3.98 19.07 -5.98
N ASN A 147 -4.45 20.30 -5.98
CA ASN A 147 -4.59 21.06 -4.76
C ASN A 147 -5.65 20.35 -3.90
N ASN A 148 -5.28 20.12 -2.63
CA ASN A 148 -6.12 19.57 -1.58
C ASN A 148 -7.56 20.09 -1.66
N ALA A 149 -8.47 19.18 -1.87
CA ALA A 149 -9.87 19.40 -1.57
C ALA A 149 -10.20 18.69 -0.26
#